data_8d7b31530a4d495be0fc52e3a65cc06d
#
_entry.id   8d7b31530a4d495be0fc52e3a65cc06d
#
_cell.length_a   1.000
_cell.length_b   1.000
_cell.length_c   1.000
_cell.angle_alpha   90.00
_cell.angle_beta   90.00
_cell.angle_gamma   90.00
#
_symmetry.space_group_name_H-M   'P 1'
#
loop_
_entity.id
_entity.type
_entity.pdbx_description
1 polymer ?
#
loop_
_entity_poly.entity_id
_entity_poly.type
_entity_poly.pdbx_seq_one_letter_code
_entity_poly.pdbx_strand_id
1 'polypeptide(L)'
;MRKKERKKKIITIIRIVIITLIIFIITDYIFKLIHKKYNSGTDYVIPNQIFHHTLEKNLIINNFFQYKKYQIITNSLGFRDSKIREIIKITKNRRIVFIGDSFTEGVGLDYEKTFVGIIDNVFSKKNIEVLNAAVQSYSPKIYYRKIKYLIEIEKVLFTDLVVFIDI
;
A
#
# COMPACT_ATOMS: atom_id res chain seq x y z
N MET A 1 41.41 -33.66 39.81
CA MET A 1 40.39 -34.11 38.81
C MET A 1 39.28 -33.07 38.63
N ARG A 2 38.55 -32.64 39.62
CA ARG A 2 37.37 -31.73 39.52
C ARG A 2 37.59 -30.40 38.72
N LYS A 3 38.78 -29.76 38.86
CA LYS A 3 39.08 -28.46 38.19
C LYS A 3 39.22 -28.57 36.67
N LYS A 4 39.76 -29.68 36.17
CA LYS A 4 39.94 -29.97 34.73
C LYS A 4 38.60 -30.28 34.02
N GLU A 5 37.71 -30.98 34.70
CA GLU A 5 36.37 -31.26 34.20
C GLU A 5 35.49 -30.00 34.14
N ARG A 6 35.57 -29.12 35.15
CA ARG A 6 34.89 -27.83 35.18
C ARG A 6 35.31 -26.94 34.01
N LYS A 7 36.61 -26.93 33.72
CA LYS A 7 37.18 -26.17 32.58
C LYS A 7 36.69 -26.72 31.21
N LYS A 8 36.60 -28.05 31.07
CA LYS A 8 36.02 -28.67 29.86
C LYS A 8 34.54 -28.31 29.66
N LYS A 9 33.74 -28.37 30.73
CA LYS A 9 32.31 -28.00 30.69
C LYS A 9 32.12 -26.54 30.27
N ILE A 10 32.92 -25.60 30.83
CA ILE A 10 32.85 -24.18 30.46
C ILE A 10 33.19 -23.98 28.97
N ILE A 11 34.25 -24.63 28.47
CA ILE A 11 34.64 -24.54 27.06
C ILE A 11 33.52 -25.07 26.16
N THR A 12 32.87 -26.18 26.53
CA THR A 12 31.76 -26.75 25.79
C THR A 12 30.56 -25.78 25.78
N ILE A 13 30.21 -25.16 26.87
CA ILE A 13 29.14 -24.16 26.98
C ILE A 13 29.44 -22.96 26.04
N ILE A 14 30.68 -22.44 26.13
CA ILE A 14 31.12 -21.33 25.27
C ILE A 14 30.97 -21.69 23.76
N ARG A 15 31.41 -22.90 23.38
CA ARG A 15 31.25 -23.38 21.99
C ARG A 15 29.79 -23.43 21.55
N ILE A 16 28.92 -23.97 22.40
CA ILE A 16 27.50 -24.04 22.13
C ILE A 16 26.91 -22.62 21.92
N VAL A 17 27.23 -21.70 22.81
CA VAL A 17 26.79 -20.29 22.72
C VAL A 17 27.26 -19.65 21.40
N ILE A 18 28.54 -19.83 21.06
CA ILE A 18 29.09 -19.28 19.81
C ILE A 18 28.37 -19.87 18.58
N ILE A 19 28.16 -21.18 18.53
CA ILE A 19 27.47 -21.86 17.42
C ILE A 19 26.01 -21.34 17.30
N THR A 20 25.33 -21.21 18.45
CA THR A 20 23.95 -20.68 18.47
C THR A 20 23.88 -19.25 17.94
N LEU A 21 24.83 -18.39 18.32
CA LEU A 21 24.91 -17.02 17.81
C LEU A 21 25.18 -16.98 16.30
N ILE A 22 26.07 -17.84 15.79
CA ILE A 22 26.36 -17.94 14.36
C ILE A 22 25.10 -18.36 13.59
N ILE A 23 24.40 -19.41 14.07
CA ILE A 23 23.14 -19.87 13.46
C ILE A 23 22.11 -18.74 13.45
N PHE A 24 21.97 -18.00 14.55
CA PHE A 24 21.03 -16.88 14.63
C PHE A 24 21.35 -15.79 13.60
N ILE A 25 22.62 -15.39 13.46
CA ILE A 25 23.08 -14.39 12.49
C ILE A 25 22.79 -14.86 11.05
N ILE A 26 23.09 -16.13 10.75
CA ILE A 26 22.85 -16.68 9.41
C ILE A 26 21.35 -16.70 9.12
N THR A 27 20.53 -17.13 10.07
CA THR A 27 19.08 -17.18 9.93
C THR A 27 18.48 -15.78 9.71
N ASP A 28 18.93 -14.79 10.50
CA ASP A 28 18.50 -13.39 10.33
C ASP A 28 18.90 -12.83 8.95
N TYR A 29 20.12 -13.14 8.50
CA TYR A 29 20.58 -12.73 7.16
C TYR A 29 19.76 -13.37 6.03
N ILE A 30 19.49 -14.67 6.10
CA ILE A 30 18.65 -15.37 5.14
C ILE A 30 17.23 -14.80 5.14
N PHE A 31 16.66 -14.56 6.33
CA PHE A 31 15.34 -13.95 6.48
C PHE A 31 15.28 -12.56 5.83
N LYS A 32 16.30 -11.73 6.03
CA LYS A 32 16.41 -10.41 5.40
C LYS A 32 16.46 -10.49 3.87
N LEU A 33 17.21 -11.46 3.31
CA LEU A 33 17.27 -11.66 1.86
C LEU A 33 15.91 -12.06 1.29
N ILE A 34 15.22 -12.99 1.94
CA ILE A 34 13.89 -13.43 1.54
C ILE A 34 12.90 -12.28 1.67
N HIS A 35 12.93 -11.57 2.79
CA HIS A 35 12.03 -10.45 3.05
C HIS A 35 12.23 -9.30 2.06
N LYS A 36 13.49 -8.98 1.71
CA LYS A 36 13.80 -7.96 0.69
C LYS A 36 13.25 -8.34 -0.68
N LYS A 37 13.23 -9.62 -1.03
CA LYS A 37 12.70 -10.11 -2.31
C LYS A 37 11.18 -9.99 -2.42
N TYR A 38 10.47 -10.13 -1.30
CA TYR A 38 9.01 -10.20 -1.24
C TYR A 38 8.37 -9.06 -0.44
N ASN A 39 9.19 -8.12 0.01
CA ASN A 39 8.65 -6.98 0.74
C ASN A 39 7.84 -6.13 -0.22
N SER A 40 6.55 -6.02 0.07
CA SER A 40 5.70 -4.98 -0.50
C SER A 40 6.17 -3.65 0.09
N GLY A 41 7.10 -2.99 -0.60
CA GLY A 41 7.46 -1.63 -0.23
C GLY A 41 6.21 -0.75 -0.23
N THR A 42 6.12 0.14 0.73
CA THR A 42 5.15 1.24 0.69
C THR A 42 5.74 2.44 -0.04
N ASP A 43 6.73 2.20 -0.88
CA ASP A 43 7.52 3.24 -1.56
C ASP A 43 6.68 4.12 -2.49
N TYR A 44 5.46 3.67 -2.83
CA TYR A 44 4.47 4.43 -3.58
C TYR A 44 3.56 5.32 -2.72
N VAL A 45 3.67 5.21 -1.39
CA VAL A 45 2.92 6.01 -0.43
C VAL A 45 3.82 7.15 0.06
N ILE A 46 3.43 8.37 -0.26
CA ILE A 46 4.19 9.57 0.10
C ILE A 46 3.49 10.38 1.19
N PRO A 47 4.24 11.08 2.06
CA PRO A 47 3.67 11.95 3.08
C PRO A 47 2.84 13.09 2.47
N ASN A 48 1.76 13.47 3.15
CA ASN A 48 0.97 14.66 2.85
C ASN A 48 0.67 15.44 4.13
N GLN A 49 0.94 16.73 4.12
CA GLN A 49 0.82 17.58 5.32
C GLN A 49 -0.62 17.82 5.76
N ILE A 50 -1.60 17.71 4.85
CA ILE A 50 -3.00 18.01 5.12
C ILE A 50 -3.76 16.78 5.60
N PHE A 51 -3.57 15.66 4.93
CA PHE A 51 -4.32 14.42 5.21
C PHE A 51 -3.42 13.18 5.43
N HIS A 52 -2.19 13.42 5.93
CA HIS A 52 -1.19 12.45 6.40
C HIS A 52 -0.37 11.79 5.28
N HIS A 53 -0.98 11.10 4.32
CA HIS A 53 -0.26 10.43 3.23
C HIS A 53 -1.16 10.24 2.00
N THR A 54 -0.54 9.98 0.85
CA THR A 54 -1.22 9.73 -0.42
C THR A 54 -0.38 8.79 -1.29
N LEU A 55 -0.92 8.33 -2.40
CA LEU A 55 -0.10 7.63 -3.40
C LEU A 55 0.65 8.65 -4.26
N GLU A 56 1.83 8.27 -4.73
CA GLU A 56 2.60 9.06 -5.69
C GLU A 56 1.82 9.19 -7.01
N LYS A 57 1.93 10.37 -7.66
CA LYS A 57 1.20 10.69 -8.89
C LYS A 57 1.89 10.07 -10.10
N ASN A 58 1.09 9.63 -11.08
CA ASN A 58 1.57 9.15 -12.39
C ASN A 58 2.61 8.02 -12.28
N LEU A 59 2.41 7.11 -11.34
CA LEU A 59 3.33 6.02 -11.04
C LEU A 59 2.87 4.71 -11.67
N ILE A 60 3.83 3.91 -12.14
CA ILE A 60 3.64 2.47 -12.42
C ILE A 60 4.71 1.72 -11.65
N ILE A 61 4.31 0.87 -10.72
CA ILE A 61 5.23 0.05 -9.93
C ILE A 61 4.68 -1.38 -9.77
N ASN A 62 5.60 -2.35 -9.79
CA ASN A 62 5.29 -3.71 -9.39
C ASN A 62 5.48 -3.85 -7.88
N ASN A 63 4.48 -4.36 -7.20
CA ASN A 63 4.50 -4.59 -5.77
C ASN A 63 4.16 -6.05 -5.44
N PHE A 64 4.35 -6.42 -4.19
CA PHE A 64 4.06 -7.77 -3.69
C PHE A 64 3.18 -7.69 -2.45
N PHE A 65 2.24 -8.62 -2.37
CA PHE A 65 1.44 -8.86 -1.17
C PHE A 65 1.35 -10.36 -0.95
N GLN A 66 1.81 -10.85 0.20
CA GLN A 66 1.83 -12.27 0.53
C GLN A 66 2.42 -13.13 -0.62
N TYR A 67 3.61 -12.77 -1.12
CA TYR A 67 4.32 -13.42 -2.25
C TYR A 67 3.65 -13.27 -3.62
N LYS A 68 2.48 -12.64 -3.70
CA LYS A 68 1.75 -12.40 -4.94
C LYS A 68 2.16 -11.07 -5.53
N LYS A 69 2.62 -11.08 -6.77
CA LYS A 69 2.95 -9.87 -7.52
C LYS A 69 1.67 -9.22 -8.04
N TYR A 70 1.58 -7.92 -7.91
CA TYR A 70 0.53 -7.10 -8.49
C TYR A 70 1.09 -5.74 -8.93
N GLN A 71 0.35 -5.03 -9.78
CA GLN A 71 0.77 -3.74 -10.27
C GLN A 71 -0.04 -2.61 -9.62
N ILE A 72 0.65 -1.55 -9.26
CA ILE A 72 0.05 -0.29 -8.82
C ILE A 72 0.26 0.72 -9.92
N ILE A 73 -0.85 1.30 -10.39
CA ILE A 73 -0.85 2.40 -11.34
C ILE A 73 -1.64 3.54 -10.71
N THR A 74 -1.13 4.76 -10.83
CA THR A 74 -1.80 5.95 -10.31
C THR A 74 -1.93 7.01 -11.41
N ASN A 75 -2.97 7.82 -11.31
CA ASN A 75 -3.23 8.95 -12.20
C ASN A 75 -2.63 10.27 -11.68
N SER A 76 -2.90 11.39 -12.35
CA SER A 76 -2.35 12.71 -12.02
C SER A 76 -2.79 13.26 -10.65
N LEU A 77 -3.83 12.70 -10.03
CA LEU A 77 -4.22 13.03 -8.64
C LEU A 77 -3.59 12.10 -7.59
N GLY A 78 -2.78 11.11 -8.01
CA GLY A 78 -2.28 10.07 -7.12
C GLY A 78 -3.38 9.10 -6.67
N PHE A 79 -4.39 8.91 -7.49
CA PHE A 79 -5.45 7.92 -7.25
C PHE A 79 -5.14 6.63 -7.99
N ARG A 80 -5.49 5.51 -7.40
CA ARG A 80 -5.32 4.23 -8.04
C ARG A 80 -6.17 4.12 -9.29
N ASP A 81 -5.58 3.65 -10.38
CA ASP A 81 -6.21 3.64 -11.71
C ASP A 81 -5.74 2.42 -12.53
N SER A 82 -6.41 2.16 -13.65
CA SER A 82 -6.01 1.14 -14.63
C SER A 82 -4.86 1.60 -15.53
N LYS A 83 -4.63 2.90 -15.62
CA LYS A 83 -3.59 3.53 -16.46
C LYS A 83 -3.19 4.90 -15.93
N ILE A 84 -2.00 5.34 -16.31
CA ILE A 84 -1.63 6.75 -16.13
C ILE A 84 -2.55 7.59 -17.04
N ARG A 85 -3.22 8.55 -16.44
CA ARG A 85 -4.03 9.55 -17.16
C ARG A 85 -4.12 10.84 -16.39
N GLU A 86 -4.26 11.94 -17.13
CA GLU A 86 -4.56 13.25 -16.57
C GLU A 86 -6.05 13.30 -16.17
N ILE A 87 -6.31 13.74 -14.95
CA ILE A 87 -7.69 13.93 -14.47
C ILE A 87 -8.06 15.40 -14.64
N ILE A 88 -8.98 15.66 -15.56
CA ILE A 88 -9.56 16.99 -15.75
C ILE A 88 -10.37 17.34 -14.51
N LYS A 89 -9.95 18.37 -13.76
CA LYS A 89 -10.53 18.69 -12.45
C LYS A 89 -12.00 19.13 -12.55
N ILE A 90 -12.36 19.88 -13.60
CA ILE A 90 -13.71 20.37 -13.85
C ILE A 90 -14.27 19.64 -15.06
N THR A 91 -15.29 18.84 -14.87
CA THR A 91 -15.97 18.07 -15.93
C THR A 91 -17.49 18.19 -15.81
N LYS A 92 -18.17 18.09 -16.95
CA LYS A 92 -19.64 17.98 -17.01
C LYS A 92 -20.11 16.52 -16.91
N ASN A 93 -19.21 15.56 -17.07
CA ASN A 93 -19.54 14.16 -16.98
C ASN A 93 -19.80 13.77 -15.51
N ARG A 94 -20.69 12.83 -15.32
CA ARG A 94 -20.90 12.23 -14.01
C ARG A 94 -19.61 11.59 -13.54
N ARG A 95 -19.23 11.88 -12.31
CA ARG A 95 -18.02 11.38 -11.69
C ARG A 95 -18.30 10.90 -10.27
N ILE A 96 -17.86 9.69 -9.99
CA ILE A 96 -18.00 9.05 -8.69
C ILE A 96 -16.62 8.91 -8.08
N VAL A 97 -16.43 9.43 -6.87
CA VAL A 97 -15.21 9.26 -6.09
C VAL A 97 -15.44 8.20 -5.02
N PHE A 98 -14.60 7.18 -5.02
CA PHE A 98 -14.52 6.17 -3.96
C PHE A 98 -13.43 6.57 -2.98
N ILE A 99 -13.72 6.52 -1.68
CA ILE A 99 -12.75 6.71 -0.62
C ILE A 99 -12.92 5.63 0.45
N GLY A 100 -11.81 5.17 1.00
CA GLY A 100 -11.74 4.09 1.98
C GLY A 100 -10.30 3.81 2.33
N ASP A 101 -10.05 2.66 2.88
CA ASP A 101 -8.74 2.16 3.30
C ASP A 101 -8.11 1.19 2.28
N SER A 102 -7.32 0.22 2.76
CA SER A 102 -6.62 -0.79 1.96
C SER A 102 -7.55 -1.70 1.16
N PHE A 103 -8.78 -1.97 1.64
CA PHE A 103 -9.77 -2.77 0.90
C PHE A 103 -10.27 -2.00 -0.32
N THR A 104 -10.56 -0.72 -0.15
CA THR A 104 -11.03 0.14 -1.25
C THR A 104 -9.90 0.50 -2.21
N GLU A 105 -8.69 0.72 -1.71
CA GLU A 105 -7.50 0.83 -2.54
C GLU A 105 -7.30 -0.44 -3.36
N GLY A 106 -7.58 -1.60 -2.79
CA GLY A 106 -7.39 -2.92 -3.41
C GLY A 106 -5.96 -3.41 -3.30
N VAL A 107 -5.34 -3.26 -2.11
CA VAL A 107 -3.98 -3.75 -1.84
C VAL A 107 -3.88 -5.25 -2.14
N GLY A 108 -2.84 -5.64 -2.87
CA GLY A 108 -2.61 -7.04 -3.27
C GLY A 108 -3.28 -7.48 -4.57
N LEU A 109 -4.00 -6.58 -5.26
CA LEU A 109 -4.70 -6.87 -6.50
C LEU A 109 -4.29 -5.89 -7.60
N ASP A 110 -4.27 -6.31 -8.85
CA ASP A 110 -4.29 -5.41 -10.00
C ASP A 110 -5.60 -4.62 -10.00
N TYR A 111 -5.59 -3.38 -10.50
CA TYR A 111 -6.75 -2.48 -10.39
C TYR A 111 -8.04 -3.10 -10.93
N GLU A 112 -7.97 -3.76 -12.07
CA GLU A 112 -9.13 -4.37 -12.74
C GLU A 112 -9.78 -5.51 -11.95
N LYS A 113 -9.03 -6.08 -10.98
CA LYS A 113 -9.50 -7.14 -10.09
C LYS A 113 -10.06 -6.60 -8.77
N THR A 114 -9.88 -5.30 -8.49
CA THR A 114 -10.48 -4.66 -7.32
C THR A 114 -11.97 -4.40 -7.56
N PHE A 115 -12.76 -4.31 -6.49
CA PHE A 115 -14.18 -4.01 -6.67
C PHE A 115 -14.41 -2.63 -7.30
N VAL A 116 -13.55 -1.63 -6.99
CA VAL A 116 -13.64 -0.31 -7.62
C VAL A 116 -13.30 -0.41 -9.11
N GLY A 117 -12.27 -1.17 -9.49
CA GLY A 117 -11.90 -1.38 -10.89
C GLY A 117 -12.98 -2.12 -11.70
N ILE A 118 -13.67 -3.09 -11.07
CA ILE A 118 -14.81 -3.77 -11.69
C ILE A 118 -15.95 -2.78 -11.93
N ILE A 119 -16.25 -1.91 -10.96
CA ILE A 119 -17.27 -0.86 -11.10
C ILE A 119 -16.87 0.13 -12.19
N ASP A 120 -15.60 0.56 -12.22
CA ASP A 120 -15.07 1.47 -13.24
C ASP A 120 -15.24 0.91 -14.65
N ASN A 121 -14.91 -0.37 -14.87
CA ASN A 121 -15.11 -1.02 -16.16
C ASN A 121 -16.56 -1.04 -16.62
N VAL A 122 -17.53 -1.14 -15.70
CA VAL A 122 -18.95 -1.10 -16.02
C VAL A 122 -19.44 0.33 -16.31
N PHE A 123 -18.97 1.29 -15.49
CA PHE A 123 -19.46 2.66 -15.54
C PHE A 123 -18.81 3.48 -16.66
N SER A 124 -17.58 3.21 -17.00
CA SER A 124 -16.91 3.83 -18.15
C SER A 124 -17.65 3.62 -19.47
N LYS A 125 -18.30 2.45 -19.65
CA LYS A 125 -19.16 2.17 -20.82
C LYS A 125 -20.42 3.05 -20.87
N LYS A 126 -20.76 3.70 -19.75
CA LYS A 126 -21.90 4.62 -19.61
C LYS A 126 -21.47 6.09 -19.53
N ASN A 127 -20.21 6.40 -19.88
CA ASN A 127 -19.59 7.72 -19.73
C ASN A 127 -19.63 8.28 -18.29
N ILE A 128 -19.57 7.40 -17.31
CA ILE A 128 -19.45 7.76 -15.89
C ILE A 128 -17.99 7.51 -15.49
N GLU A 129 -17.33 8.54 -15.02
CA GLU A 129 -15.94 8.43 -14.55
C GLU A 129 -15.90 7.96 -13.09
N VAL A 130 -15.05 6.96 -12.82
CA VAL A 130 -14.79 6.46 -11.46
C VAL A 130 -13.38 6.85 -11.07
N LEU A 131 -13.21 7.37 -9.86
CA LEU A 131 -11.94 7.71 -9.26
C LEU A 131 -11.78 6.97 -7.92
N ASN A 132 -10.70 6.22 -7.77
CA ASN A 132 -10.37 5.52 -6.52
C ASN A 132 -9.38 6.35 -5.69
N ALA A 133 -9.90 7.16 -4.78
CA ALA A 133 -9.12 8.02 -3.90
C ALA A 133 -8.72 7.34 -2.57
N ALA A 134 -9.02 6.06 -2.41
CA ALA A 134 -8.68 5.29 -1.21
C ALA A 134 -7.17 5.03 -1.10
N VAL A 135 -6.69 4.96 0.13
CA VAL A 135 -5.28 4.61 0.43
C VAL A 135 -5.25 3.79 1.72
N GLN A 136 -4.41 2.78 1.74
CA GLN A 136 -4.20 1.95 2.92
C GLN A 136 -3.97 2.77 4.19
N SER A 137 -4.44 2.25 5.32
CA SER A 137 -4.34 2.88 6.64
C SER A 137 -5.07 4.21 6.79
N TYR A 138 -5.96 4.56 5.87
CA TYR A 138 -6.84 5.70 6.06
C TYR A 138 -7.90 5.39 7.14
N SER A 139 -8.27 6.44 7.87
CA SER A 139 -9.34 6.43 8.85
C SER A 139 -10.43 7.44 8.46
N PRO A 140 -11.63 7.41 9.05
CA PRO A 140 -12.71 8.38 8.75
C PRO A 140 -12.27 9.84 8.85
N LYS A 141 -11.37 10.17 9.79
CA LYS A 141 -10.79 11.52 9.91
C LYS A 141 -9.96 11.90 8.69
N ILE A 142 -9.22 10.94 8.11
CA ILE A 142 -8.41 11.17 6.92
C ILE A 142 -9.30 11.25 5.68
N TYR A 143 -10.35 10.42 5.59
CA TYR A 143 -11.36 10.52 4.52
C TYR A 143 -11.92 11.94 4.42
N TYR A 144 -12.40 12.47 5.54
CA TYR A 144 -12.94 13.85 5.61
C TYR A 144 -11.90 14.87 5.12
N ARG A 145 -10.68 14.83 5.64
CA ARG A 145 -9.62 15.78 5.29
C ARG A 145 -9.25 15.71 3.80
N LYS A 146 -9.14 14.50 3.25
CA LYS A 146 -8.81 14.31 1.84
C LYS A 146 -9.94 14.81 0.93
N ILE A 147 -11.19 14.50 1.25
CA ILE A 147 -12.33 14.99 0.47
C ILE A 147 -12.42 16.51 0.53
N LYS A 148 -12.25 17.11 1.72
CA LYS A 148 -12.20 18.56 1.87
C LYS A 148 -11.07 19.17 1.01
N TYR A 149 -9.88 18.58 1.06
CA TYR A 149 -8.75 18.99 0.21
C TYR A 149 -9.08 18.91 -1.29
N LEU A 150 -9.71 17.85 -1.74
CA LEU A 150 -10.09 17.69 -3.16
C LEU A 150 -11.08 18.75 -3.61
N ILE A 151 -12.04 19.11 -2.75
CA ILE A 151 -13.07 20.11 -3.05
C ILE A 151 -12.48 21.52 -2.97
N GLU A 152 -11.83 21.86 -1.87
CA GLU A 152 -11.45 23.23 -1.54
C GLU A 152 -10.13 23.68 -2.16
N ILE A 153 -9.17 22.77 -2.29
CA ILE A 153 -7.81 23.09 -2.77
C ILE A 153 -7.61 22.61 -4.21
N GLU A 154 -7.83 21.35 -4.47
CA GLU A 154 -7.66 20.79 -5.82
C GLU A 154 -8.79 21.19 -6.78
N LYS A 155 -9.95 21.64 -6.25
CA LYS A 155 -11.14 22.02 -7.05
C LYS A 155 -11.62 20.92 -8.00
N VAL A 156 -11.54 19.67 -7.54
CA VAL A 156 -12.05 18.52 -8.28
C VAL A 156 -13.56 18.46 -8.18
N LEU A 157 -14.26 18.53 -9.29
CA LEU A 157 -15.71 18.34 -9.34
C LEU A 157 -16.05 16.85 -9.44
N PHE A 158 -16.99 16.43 -8.61
CA PHE A 158 -17.61 15.09 -8.69
C PHE A 158 -19.09 15.19 -8.27
N THR A 159 -19.88 14.24 -8.76
CA THR A 159 -21.33 14.20 -8.51
C THR A 159 -21.68 13.31 -7.32
N ASP A 160 -20.89 12.26 -7.11
CA ASP A 160 -21.17 11.26 -6.11
C ASP A 160 -19.89 10.94 -5.31
N LEU A 161 -20.06 10.72 -4.03
CA LEU A 161 -19.02 10.26 -3.12
C LEU A 161 -19.47 8.95 -2.46
N VAL A 162 -18.65 7.92 -2.61
CA VAL A 162 -18.86 6.62 -1.96
C VAL A 162 -17.79 6.43 -0.90
N VAL A 163 -18.19 6.31 0.36
CA VAL A 163 -17.29 6.12 1.49
C VAL A 163 -17.41 4.68 1.99
N PHE A 164 -16.34 3.94 1.95
CA PHE A 164 -16.25 2.63 2.58
C PHE A 164 -15.58 2.76 3.94
N ILE A 165 -16.27 2.26 4.96
CA ILE A 165 -15.78 2.21 6.33
C ILE A 165 -15.64 0.75 6.70
N ASP A 166 -14.43 0.32 7.02
CA ASP A 166 -14.17 -0.99 7.60
C ASP A 166 -14.54 -0.94 9.09
N ILE A 167 -15.29 -1.95 9.55
CA ILE A 167 -15.81 -2.05 10.91
C ILE A 167 -15.16 -3.24 11.61
#